data_e67cdf23a48013d53a1547420522259c
#
_entry.id   e67cdf23a48013d53a1547420522259c
#
_cell.length_a   1.000
_cell.length_b   1.000
_cell.length_c   1.000
_cell.angle_alpha   90.00
_cell.angle_beta   90.00
_cell.angle_gamma   90.00
#
_symmetry.space_group_name_H-M   'P 1'
#
loop_
_entity.id
_entity.type
_entity.pdbx_description
1 polymer ?
#
loop_
_entity_poly.entity_id
_entity_poly.type
_entity_poly.pdbx_seq_one_letter_code
_entity_poly.pdbx_strand_id
1 'polypeptide(L)' 'MTNGKYLNIFVLSFLDRLESIEQDLSYLKSNVNDPSRLEEVEKQLSLLKDKIKQIQNDKNLLW' A
#
# COMPACT_ATOMS: atom_id res chain seq x y z
N MET A 1 -5.53 -3.08 -24.66
CA MET A 1 -4.16 -3.42 -24.90
C MET A 1 -3.56 -4.20 -23.77
N THR A 2 -2.49 -4.89 -24.08
CA THR A 2 -1.81 -5.74 -23.12
C THR A 2 -1.16 -4.95 -21.99
N ASN A 3 -0.78 -3.72 -22.23
CA ASN A 3 -0.08 -2.91 -21.24
C ASN A 3 -0.90 -2.66 -19.98
N GLY A 4 -2.20 -2.42 -20.14
CA GLY A 4 -3.06 -2.20 -19.00
C GLY A 4 -3.17 -3.42 -18.10
N LYS A 5 -3.17 -4.60 -18.71
CA LYS A 5 -3.26 -5.84 -17.97
C LYS A 5 -2.01 -6.07 -17.12
N TYR A 6 -0.84 -5.83 -17.70
CA TYR A 6 0.42 -5.98 -16.95
C TYR A 6 0.52 -4.96 -15.84
N LEU A 7 0.08 -3.74 -16.09
CA LEU A 7 0.09 -2.70 -15.08
C LEU A 7 -0.79 -3.08 -13.89
N ASN A 8 -1.94 -3.67 -14.16
CA ASN A 8 -2.83 -4.10 -13.10
C ASN A 8 -2.17 -5.16 -12.19
N ILE A 9 -1.51 -6.12 -12.79
CA ILE A 9 -0.81 -7.15 -12.03
C ILE A 9 0.29 -6.52 -11.18
N PHE A 10 1.02 -5.56 -11.74
CA PHE A 10 2.06 -4.86 -11.01
C PHE A 10 1.50 -4.10 -9.81
N VAL A 11 0.39 -3.41 -10.01
CA VAL A 11 -0.25 -2.64 -8.94
C VAL A 11 -0.74 -3.56 -7.83
N LEU A 12 -1.36 -4.68 -8.18
CA LEU A 12 -1.83 -5.64 -7.18
C LEU A 12 -0.67 -6.21 -6.37
N SER A 13 0.44 -6.51 -7.02
CA SER A 13 1.63 -7.01 -6.34
C SER A 13 2.19 -5.98 -5.39
N PHE A 14 2.19 -4.70 -5.80
CA PHE A 14 2.66 -3.62 -4.97
C PHE A 14 1.78 -3.43 -3.73
N LEU A 15 0.46 -3.49 -3.91
CA LEU A 15 -0.47 -3.39 -2.80
C LEU A 15 -0.28 -4.53 -1.80
N ASP A 16 -0.04 -5.72 -2.29
CA ASP A 16 0.22 -6.87 -1.44
C ASP A 16 1.47 -6.64 -0.58
N ARG A 17 2.51 -6.08 -1.18
CA ARG A 17 3.72 -5.77 -0.44
C ARG A 17 3.49 -4.70 0.63
N LEU A 18 2.69 -3.69 0.30
CA LEU A 18 2.36 -2.66 1.28
C LEU A 18 1.62 -3.24 2.46
N GLU A 19 0.71 -4.17 2.22
CA GLU A 19 0.00 -4.82 3.31
C GLU A 19 0.93 -5.63 4.20
N SER A 20 1.90 -6.32 3.62
CA SER A 20 2.90 -7.03 4.40
C SER A 20 3.70 -6.08 5.27
N ILE A 21 4.10 -4.94 4.71
CA ILE A 21 4.83 -3.93 5.46
C ILE A 21 3.98 -3.40 6.61
N GLU A 22 2.71 -3.15 6.37
CA GLU A 22 1.81 -2.70 7.43
C GLU A 22 1.72 -3.71 8.57
N GLN A 23 1.65 -4.99 8.25
CA GLN A 23 1.62 -6.03 9.26
C GLN A 23 2.91 -6.05 10.07
N ASP A 24 4.05 -5.91 9.39
CA ASP A 24 5.34 -5.86 10.07
C ASP A 24 5.43 -4.65 11.00
N LEU A 25 4.94 -3.49 10.55
CA LEU A 25 4.92 -2.30 11.37
C LEU A 25 4.04 -2.47 12.60
N SER A 26 2.88 -3.10 12.43
CA SER A 26 1.99 -3.36 13.54
C SER A 26 2.67 -4.24 14.59
N TYR A 27 3.39 -5.26 14.14
CA TYR A 27 4.13 -6.12 15.02
C TYR A 27 5.23 -5.36 15.77
N LEU A 28 6.01 -4.58 15.04
CA LEU A 28 7.08 -3.79 15.65
C LEU A 28 6.52 -2.77 16.64
N LYS A 29 5.40 -2.17 16.32
CA LYS A 29 4.78 -1.17 17.17
C LYS A 29 4.42 -1.73 18.54
N SER A 30 4.03 -3.00 18.60
CA SER A 30 3.70 -3.63 19.88
C SER A 30 4.93 -3.98 20.70
N ASN A 31 6.12 -3.90 20.12
CA ASN A 31 7.36 -4.29 20.78
C ASN A 31 8.28 -3.11 21.11
N VAL A 32 7.89 -1.89 20.77
CA VAL A 32 8.72 -0.71 21.05
C VAL A 32 8.10 0.11 22.16
N ASN A 33 8.95 0.91 22.84
CA ASN A 33 8.49 1.76 23.93
C ASN A 33 7.74 2.99 23.45
N ASP A 34 8.16 3.53 22.30
CA ASP A 34 7.54 4.73 21.74
C ASP A 34 7.15 4.45 20.29
N PRO A 35 5.89 4.10 20.03
CA PRO A 35 5.46 3.74 18.69
C PRO A 35 5.06 4.92 17.84
N SER A 36 5.28 6.15 18.27
CA SER A 36 4.75 7.31 17.56
C SER A 36 5.28 7.42 16.13
N ARG A 37 6.56 7.12 15.90
CA ARG A 37 7.13 7.14 14.56
C ARG A 37 6.55 6.04 13.68
N LEU A 38 6.33 4.87 14.26
CA LEU A 38 5.73 3.76 13.53
C LEU A 38 4.29 4.06 13.17
N GLU A 39 3.57 4.72 14.05
CA GLU A 39 2.19 5.13 13.77
C GLU A 39 2.14 6.11 12.60
N GLU A 40 3.10 7.04 12.53
CA GLU A 40 3.16 7.97 11.42
C GLU A 40 3.47 7.25 10.11
N VAL A 41 4.40 6.31 10.13
CA VAL A 41 4.70 5.51 8.94
C VAL A 41 3.48 4.71 8.50
N GLU A 42 2.76 4.11 9.44
CA GLU A 42 1.54 3.40 9.13
C GLU A 42 0.52 4.31 8.46
N LYS A 43 0.39 5.53 8.97
CA LYS A 43 -0.53 6.51 8.40
C LYS A 43 -0.15 6.84 6.95
N GLN A 44 1.14 7.06 6.70
CA GLN A 44 1.61 7.35 5.34
C GLN A 44 1.37 6.17 4.40
N LEU A 45 1.60 4.96 4.88
CA LEU A 45 1.35 3.77 4.07
C LEU A 45 -0.14 3.63 3.75
N SER A 46 -0.99 3.90 4.72
CA SER A 46 -2.44 3.83 4.50
C SER A 46 -2.88 4.83 3.44
N LEU A 47 -2.36 6.06 3.51
CA LEU A 47 -2.67 7.08 2.53
C LEU A 47 -2.19 6.68 1.13
N LEU A 48 -0.99 6.14 1.06
CA LEU A 48 -0.45 5.67 -0.21
C LEU A 48 -1.30 4.56 -0.80
N LYS A 49 -1.69 3.61 0.04
CA LYS A 49 -2.55 2.51 -0.38
C LYS A 49 -3.87 3.02 -0.95
N ASP A 50 -4.47 3.99 -0.28
CA ASP A 50 -5.73 4.56 -0.73
C ASP A 50 -5.58 5.23 -2.09
N LYS A 51 -4.49 5.96 -2.30
CA LYS A 51 -4.24 6.60 -3.57
C LYS A 51 -4.06 5.58 -4.69
N ILE A 52 -3.34 4.52 -4.42
CA ILE A 52 -3.13 3.47 -5.41
C ILE A 52 -4.45 2.78 -5.76
N LYS A 53 -5.28 2.54 -4.74
CA LYS A 53 -6.60 1.93 -4.98
C LYS A 53 -7.49 2.84 -5.81
N GLN A 54 -7.42 4.14 -5.57
CA GLN A 54 -8.18 5.10 -6.39
C GLN A 54 -7.73 5.06 -7.84
N ILE A 55 -6.44 5.03 -8.08
CA ILE A 55 -5.90 4.94 -9.43
C ILE A 55 -6.35 3.64 -10.09
N GLN A 56 -6.32 2.55 -9.34
CA GLN A 56 -6.74 1.26 -9.86
C GLN A 56 -8.22 1.24 -10.23
N ASN A 57 -9.03 1.96 -9.47
CA ASN A 57 -10.47 2.05 -9.76
C ASN A 57 -10.75 3.00 -10.92
N ASP A 58 -9.83 3.86 -11.27
CA ASP A 58 -9.99 4.77 -12.39
C ASP A 58 -9.58 4.07 -13.68
N LYS A 59 -10.56 3.50 -14.33
CA LYS A 59 -10.32 2.70 -15.54
C LYS A 59 -9.71 3.52 -16.67
N ASN A 60 -9.90 4.81 -16.65
CA ASN A 60 -9.35 5.67 -17.70
C ASN A 60 -7.84 5.79 -17.61
N LEU A 61 -7.28 5.57 -16.43
CA LEU A 61 -5.85 5.67 -16.24
C LEU A 61 -5.12 4.34 -16.42
N LEU A 62 -5.74 3.24 -16.00
CA LEU A 62 -5.06 1.95 -15.98
C LEU A 62 -5.50 1.03 -17.11
N TRP A 63 -6.68 1.22 -17.64
CA TRP A 63 -7.24 0.37 -18.69
C TRP A 63 -7.71 1.19 -19.90
#